data_db87de73c5abd965b9d4e3a4da31b776
#
_entry.id   db87de73c5abd965b9d4e3a4da31b776
#
_cell.length_a   1.000
_cell.length_b   1.000
_cell.length_c   1.000
_cell.angle_alpha   90.00
_cell.angle_beta   90.00
_cell.angle_gamma   90.00
#
_symmetry.space_group_name_H-M   'P 1'
#
loop_
_entity.id
_entity.type
_entity.pdbx_description
1 polymer ?
#
loop_
_entity_poly.entity_id
_entity_poly.type
_entity_poly.pdbx_seq_one_letter_code
_entity_poly.pdbx_strand_id
1 'polypeptide(L)'
;MNMAQIGMRMEEIPAGTRTAIFSVLLIAFGIKAAVFPLEAWLPDSYPTAPSLVTAVFAGLLTKVGVYAIIRARTSIFTAGGLDQLLMWVALATMLVGILGAIAQSDIKRLLSFTLVSHIGYMIFGVSLGTAEGLSGAIFYAVHHILVQTALFLVVGLIERQAGTSSLRRLGSLIYTAPLIAILYFI
;
A
#
# COMPACT_ATOMS: atom_id res chain seq x y z
N MET A 1 20.43 20.07 -8.83
CA MET A 1 20.92 18.69 -8.63
C MET A 1 19.84 17.72 -9.07
N ASN A 2 20.16 16.74 -9.91
CA ASN A 2 19.25 15.66 -10.24
C ASN A 2 19.53 14.43 -9.33
N MET A 3 18.62 13.45 -9.29
CA MET A 3 18.75 12.26 -8.43
C MET A 3 20.03 11.44 -8.70
N ALA A 4 20.47 11.36 -9.97
CA ALA A 4 21.68 10.65 -10.32
C ALA A 4 22.94 11.33 -9.75
N GLN A 5 23.00 12.68 -9.75
CA GLN A 5 24.10 13.43 -9.14
C GLN A 5 24.10 13.28 -7.61
N ILE A 6 22.94 13.16 -6.99
CA ILE A 6 22.82 12.88 -5.55
C ILE A 6 23.35 11.47 -5.27
N GLY A 7 22.97 10.47 -6.09
CA GLY A 7 23.45 9.09 -5.94
C GLY A 7 24.97 8.98 -6.01
N MET A 8 25.61 9.62 -7.00
CA MET A 8 27.09 9.64 -7.11
C MET A 8 27.76 10.26 -5.88
N ARG A 9 27.19 11.34 -5.32
CA ARG A 9 27.75 11.97 -4.10
C ARG A 9 27.47 11.17 -2.83
N MET A 10 26.44 10.35 -2.83
CA MET A 10 26.15 9.46 -1.69
C MET A 10 27.24 8.39 -1.48
N GLU A 11 27.97 8.02 -2.51
CA GLU A 11 29.09 7.07 -2.41
C GLU A 11 30.28 7.67 -1.69
N GLU A 12 30.44 9.01 -1.70
CA GLU A 12 31.49 9.74 -1.00
C GLU A 12 31.24 9.88 0.50
N ILE A 13 29.97 9.66 0.94
CA ILE A 13 29.56 9.82 2.34
C ILE A 13 29.87 8.52 3.13
N PRO A 14 30.37 8.64 4.41
CA PRO A 14 30.58 7.49 5.26
C PRO A 14 29.32 6.60 5.38
N ALA A 15 29.51 5.28 5.37
CA ALA A 15 28.43 4.30 5.34
C ALA A 15 27.40 4.51 6.47
N GLY A 16 27.84 4.85 7.69
CA GLY A 16 26.94 5.10 8.82
C GLY A 16 26.01 6.30 8.59
N THR A 17 26.53 7.41 8.07
CA THR A 17 25.74 8.61 7.76
C THR A 17 24.77 8.33 6.62
N ARG A 18 25.21 7.62 5.59
CA ARG A 18 24.35 7.19 4.46
C ARG A 18 23.18 6.33 4.93
N THR A 19 23.46 5.35 5.80
CA THR A 19 22.41 4.49 6.39
C THR A 19 21.44 5.31 7.25
N ALA A 20 21.92 6.24 8.04
CA ALA A 20 21.07 7.12 8.85
C ALA A 20 20.13 7.98 7.97
N ILE A 21 20.66 8.60 6.92
CA ILE A 21 19.85 9.40 5.98
C ILE A 21 18.77 8.51 5.32
N PHE A 22 19.17 7.32 4.85
CA PHE A 22 18.21 6.41 4.22
C PHE A 22 17.13 5.94 5.20
N SER A 23 17.49 5.65 6.45
CA SER A 23 16.52 5.26 7.49
C SER A 23 15.48 6.36 7.76
N VAL A 24 15.90 7.61 7.86
CA VAL A 24 14.97 8.75 8.04
C VAL A 24 14.04 8.90 6.85
N LEU A 25 14.57 8.77 5.61
CA LEU A 25 13.74 8.83 4.41
C LEU A 25 12.77 7.64 4.33
N LEU A 26 13.20 6.43 4.73
CA LEU A 26 12.32 5.27 4.80
C LEU A 26 11.18 5.45 5.80
N ILE A 27 11.43 6.07 6.95
CA ILE A 27 10.37 6.41 7.91
C ILE A 27 9.37 7.37 7.26
N ALA A 28 9.84 8.45 6.65
CA ALA A 28 8.98 9.44 6.01
C ALA A 28 8.14 8.83 4.87
N PHE A 29 8.76 8.05 4.00
CA PHE A 29 8.08 7.37 2.90
C PHE A 29 7.21 6.21 3.39
N GLY A 30 7.62 5.53 4.48
CA GLY A 30 6.87 4.48 5.14
C GLY A 30 5.57 4.98 5.76
N ILE A 31 5.57 6.14 6.40
CA ILE A 31 4.35 6.83 6.86
C ILE A 31 3.44 7.08 5.66
N LYS A 32 3.97 7.64 4.56
CA LYS A 32 3.20 7.94 3.37
C LYS A 32 2.66 6.71 2.67
N ALA A 33 3.42 5.61 2.66
CA ALA A 33 3.02 4.34 2.08
C ALA A 33 2.11 3.51 3.00
N ALA A 34 2.02 3.86 4.28
CA ALA A 34 1.35 3.09 5.32
C ALA A 34 1.97 1.68 5.52
N VAL A 35 3.27 1.65 5.77
CA VAL A 35 4.05 0.44 6.05
C VAL A 35 4.14 0.22 7.56
N PHE A 36 4.08 -1.04 8.03
CA PHE A 36 4.23 -1.37 9.45
C PHE A 36 5.56 -0.84 10.04
N PRO A 37 5.54 -0.25 11.22
CA PRO A 37 4.44 -0.03 12.17
C PRO A 37 3.69 1.32 12.01
N LEU A 38 3.76 1.95 10.84
CA LEU A 38 3.29 3.32 10.58
C LEU A 38 1.95 3.35 9.79
N GLU A 39 1.28 2.19 9.66
CA GLU A 39 0.07 2.00 8.86
C GLU A 39 -1.25 2.39 9.54
N ALA A 40 -1.24 2.55 10.88
CA ALA A 40 -2.45 2.66 11.69
C ALA A 40 -3.42 3.79 11.26
N TRP A 41 -2.89 4.88 10.70
CA TRP A 41 -3.68 6.02 10.22
C TRP A 41 -4.60 5.67 9.04
N LEU A 42 -4.22 4.70 8.21
CA LEU A 42 -4.91 4.39 6.96
C LEU A 42 -6.25 3.68 7.19
N PRO A 43 -6.33 2.57 7.97
CA PRO A 43 -7.59 1.89 8.25
C PRO A 43 -8.59 2.73 9.06
N ASP A 44 -8.14 3.75 9.76
CA ASP A 44 -9.01 4.65 10.51
C ASP A 44 -9.49 5.84 9.68
N SER A 45 -8.68 6.31 8.74
CA SER A 45 -9.02 7.49 7.90
C SER A 45 -9.91 7.14 6.71
N TYR A 46 -9.62 6.05 6.00
CA TYR A 46 -10.29 5.73 4.74
C TYR A 46 -11.78 5.39 4.87
N PRO A 47 -12.24 4.66 5.91
CA PRO A 47 -13.65 4.36 6.06
C PRO A 47 -14.53 5.57 6.35
N THR A 48 -13.97 6.64 6.91
CA THR A 48 -14.70 7.86 7.28
C THR A 48 -15.00 8.77 6.10
N ALA A 49 -14.21 8.68 5.03
CA ALA A 49 -14.39 9.48 3.83
C ALA A 49 -15.47 8.91 2.89
N PRO A 50 -16.09 9.74 2.05
CA PRO A 50 -16.96 9.26 0.98
C PRO A 50 -16.23 8.26 0.08
N SER A 51 -16.90 7.18 -0.34
CA SER A 51 -16.28 6.06 -1.08
C SER A 51 -15.58 6.50 -2.37
N LEU A 52 -16.11 7.52 -3.06
CA LEU A 52 -15.48 8.08 -4.26
C LEU A 52 -14.12 8.73 -3.96
N VAL A 53 -14.03 9.49 -2.86
CA VAL A 53 -12.79 10.12 -2.41
C VAL A 53 -11.79 9.06 -1.96
N THR A 54 -12.27 8.08 -1.19
CA THR A 54 -11.45 6.95 -0.73
C THR A 54 -10.91 6.14 -1.92
N ALA A 55 -11.69 5.92 -2.97
CA ALA A 55 -11.26 5.19 -4.16
C ALA A 55 -10.04 5.85 -4.81
N VAL A 56 -10.04 7.17 -4.98
CA VAL A 56 -8.90 7.92 -5.54
C VAL A 56 -7.69 7.87 -4.61
N PHE A 57 -7.89 8.06 -3.30
CA PHE A 57 -6.81 8.04 -2.34
C PHE A 57 -6.21 6.63 -2.17
N ALA A 58 -7.03 5.61 -2.12
CA ALA A 58 -6.58 4.22 -2.04
C ALA A 58 -5.81 3.80 -3.30
N GLY A 59 -6.25 4.26 -4.47
CA GLY A 59 -5.56 4.02 -5.72
C GLY A 59 -4.17 4.67 -5.78
N LEU A 60 -4.04 5.95 -5.42
CA LEU A 60 -2.86 6.76 -5.75
C LEU A 60 -2.02 7.17 -4.53
N LEU A 61 -2.64 7.57 -3.42
CA LEU A 61 -1.95 8.28 -2.34
C LEU A 61 -0.79 7.48 -1.73
N THR A 62 -1.03 6.22 -1.39
CA THR A 62 -0.03 5.33 -0.79
C THR A 62 1.05 4.91 -1.79
N LYS A 63 0.70 4.81 -3.09
CA LYS A 63 1.64 4.42 -4.16
C LYS A 63 2.70 5.48 -4.41
N VAL A 64 2.42 6.74 -4.12
CA VAL A 64 3.46 7.80 -4.11
C VAL A 64 4.56 7.47 -3.09
N GLY A 65 4.20 6.97 -1.90
CA GLY A 65 5.18 6.53 -0.90
C GLY A 65 5.99 5.32 -1.38
N VAL A 66 5.32 4.31 -1.95
CA VAL A 66 5.99 3.14 -2.54
C VAL A 66 6.93 3.56 -3.68
N TYR A 67 6.47 4.42 -4.58
CA TYR A 67 7.30 4.97 -5.65
C TYR A 67 8.54 5.70 -5.11
N ALA A 68 8.38 6.50 -4.05
CA ALA A 68 9.49 7.20 -3.43
C ALA A 68 10.53 6.23 -2.84
N ILE A 69 10.09 5.12 -2.21
CA ILE A 69 10.98 4.06 -1.72
C ILE A 69 11.72 3.40 -2.89
N ILE A 70 11.02 3.03 -3.95
CA ILE A 70 11.63 2.46 -5.17
C ILE A 70 12.69 3.42 -5.72
N ARG A 71 12.35 4.69 -5.89
CA ARG A 71 13.28 5.69 -6.45
C ARG A 71 14.48 5.95 -5.55
N ALA A 72 14.27 6.03 -4.23
CA ALA A 72 15.37 6.19 -3.28
C ALA A 72 16.33 4.99 -3.36
N ARG A 73 15.79 3.76 -3.38
CA ARG A 73 16.59 2.53 -3.44
C ARG A 73 17.34 2.38 -4.77
N THR A 74 16.71 2.69 -5.89
CA THR A 74 17.30 2.47 -7.23
C THR A 74 18.20 3.59 -7.71
N SER A 75 17.99 4.83 -7.24
CA SER A 75 18.69 5.99 -7.80
C SER A 75 19.64 6.69 -6.82
N ILE A 76 19.47 6.50 -5.51
CA ILE A 76 20.24 7.20 -4.50
C ILE A 76 21.06 6.23 -3.64
N PHE A 77 20.46 5.12 -3.18
CA PHE A 77 21.06 4.17 -2.25
C PHE A 77 21.32 2.81 -2.91
N THR A 78 22.05 2.81 -4.02
CA THR A 78 22.32 1.62 -4.85
C THR A 78 23.13 0.55 -4.14
N ALA A 79 24.00 0.92 -3.20
CA ALA A 79 24.92 0.01 -2.50
C ALA A 79 24.24 -0.95 -1.49
N GLY A 80 22.92 -0.94 -1.36
CA GLY A 80 22.21 -1.80 -0.38
C GLY A 80 22.35 -1.31 1.06
N GLY A 81 22.18 -2.22 1.99
CA GLY A 81 22.43 -1.99 3.43
C GLY A 81 21.17 -2.06 4.29
N LEU A 82 19.98 -1.79 3.74
CA LEU A 82 18.71 -1.91 4.45
C LEU A 82 17.72 -2.90 3.80
N ASP A 83 18.17 -3.70 2.84
CA ASP A 83 17.30 -4.66 2.13
C ASP A 83 16.71 -5.70 3.10
N GLN A 84 17.52 -6.15 4.07
CA GLN A 84 17.07 -7.06 5.13
C GLN A 84 15.98 -6.40 6.02
N LEU A 85 16.16 -5.14 6.38
CA LEU A 85 15.17 -4.38 7.15
C LEU A 85 13.88 -4.22 6.34
N LEU A 86 13.99 -3.82 5.07
CA LEU A 86 12.84 -3.69 4.17
C LEU A 86 12.08 -5.02 4.04
N MET A 87 12.78 -6.14 3.96
CA MET A 87 12.17 -7.47 3.90
C MET A 87 11.36 -7.77 5.17
N TRP A 88 11.92 -7.57 6.36
CA TRP A 88 11.19 -7.80 7.61
C TRP A 88 9.98 -6.87 7.76
N VAL A 89 10.15 -5.60 7.42
CA VAL A 89 9.07 -4.62 7.43
C VAL A 89 7.98 -5.00 6.43
N ALA A 90 8.33 -5.47 5.24
CA ALA A 90 7.38 -5.94 4.25
C ALA A 90 6.58 -7.15 4.73
N LEU A 91 7.25 -8.16 5.29
CA LEU A 91 6.59 -9.35 5.85
C LEU A 91 5.65 -8.98 7.00
N ALA A 92 6.08 -8.11 7.92
CA ALA A 92 5.24 -7.63 9.01
C ALA A 92 4.02 -6.87 8.47
N THR A 93 4.20 -6.01 7.46
CA THR A 93 3.10 -5.27 6.81
C THR A 93 2.08 -6.20 6.17
N MET A 94 2.54 -7.25 5.47
CA MET A 94 1.66 -8.28 4.90
C MET A 94 0.82 -8.96 5.98
N LEU A 95 1.47 -9.43 7.04
CA LEU A 95 0.81 -10.18 8.11
C LEU A 95 -0.17 -9.31 8.90
N VAL A 96 0.26 -8.13 9.34
CA VAL A 96 -0.60 -7.21 10.09
C VAL A 96 -1.78 -6.77 9.24
N GLY A 97 -1.54 -6.45 7.96
CA GLY A 97 -2.60 -6.07 7.04
C GLY A 97 -3.65 -7.16 6.86
N ILE A 98 -3.25 -8.40 6.56
CA ILE A 98 -4.22 -9.48 6.32
C ILE A 98 -4.94 -9.91 7.60
N LEU A 99 -4.25 -10.03 8.71
CA LEU A 99 -4.86 -10.38 10.00
C LEU A 99 -5.82 -9.26 10.46
N GLY A 100 -5.42 -8.00 10.25
CA GLY A 100 -6.28 -6.85 10.51
C GLY A 100 -7.54 -6.87 9.64
N ALA A 101 -7.45 -7.25 8.35
CA ALA A 101 -8.59 -7.37 7.46
C ALA A 101 -9.60 -8.42 7.92
N ILE A 102 -9.12 -9.60 8.31
CA ILE A 102 -9.97 -10.71 8.79
C ILE A 102 -10.76 -10.32 10.04
N ALA A 103 -10.19 -9.46 10.88
CA ALA A 103 -10.82 -9.01 12.13
C ALA A 103 -11.93 -7.96 11.92
N GLN A 104 -12.12 -7.43 10.69
CA GLN A 104 -13.07 -6.34 10.46
C GLN A 104 -14.49 -6.82 10.23
N SER A 105 -15.43 -6.02 10.70
CA SER A 105 -16.88 -6.15 10.45
C SER A 105 -17.45 -5.07 9.51
N ASP A 106 -16.60 -4.17 9.03
CA ASP A 106 -16.93 -3.11 8.07
C ASP A 106 -16.15 -3.32 6.78
N ILE A 107 -16.85 -3.27 5.63
CA ILE A 107 -16.26 -3.57 4.31
C ILE A 107 -15.21 -2.56 3.89
N LYS A 108 -15.37 -1.27 4.21
CA LYS A 108 -14.37 -0.25 3.88
C LYS A 108 -13.10 -0.43 4.71
N ARG A 109 -13.27 -0.76 5.99
CA ARG A 109 -12.16 -1.01 6.90
C ARG A 109 -11.41 -2.30 6.53
N LEU A 110 -12.14 -3.34 6.11
CA LEU A 110 -11.56 -4.55 5.55
C LEU A 110 -10.68 -4.23 4.34
N LEU A 111 -11.21 -3.48 3.35
CA LEU A 111 -10.45 -3.08 2.17
C LEU A 111 -9.25 -2.18 2.51
N SER A 112 -9.33 -1.38 3.56
CA SER A 112 -8.22 -0.55 3.99
C SER A 112 -7.08 -1.39 4.58
N PHE A 113 -7.39 -2.44 5.35
CA PHE A 113 -6.39 -3.38 5.85
C PHE A 113 -5.82 -4.28 4.74
N THR A 114 -6.64 -4.74 3.78
CA THR A 114 -6.11 -5.46 2.61
C THR A 114 -5.16 -4.60 1.80
N LEU A 115 -5.44 -3.29 1.66
CA LEU A 115 -4.54 -2.34 1.01
C LEU A 115 -3.18 -2.27 1.71
N VAL A 116 -3.14 -2.25 3.05
CA VAL A 116 -1.89 -2.32 3.83
C VAL A 116 -1.13 -3.60 3.51
N SER A 117 -1.79 -4.76 3.51
CA SER A 117 -1.16 -6.03 3.15
C SER A 117 -0.54 -5.99 1.75
N HIS A 118 -1.26 -5.47 0.78
CA HIS A 118 -0.79 -5.35 -0.61
C HIS A 118 0.42 -4.39 -0.76
N ILE A 119 0.51 -3.34 0.06
CA ILE A 119 1.71 -2.50 0.12
C ILE A 119 2.91 -3.33 0.57
N GLY A 120 2.72 -4.23 1.52
CA GLY A 120 3.75 -5.17 1.95
C GLY A 120 4.33 -5.99 0.79
N TYR A 121 3.48 -6.51 -0.13
CA TYR A 121 3.95 -7.21 -1.34
C TYR A 121 4.82 -6.33 -2.24
N MET A 122 4.45 -5.07 -2.43
CA MET A 122 5.24 -4.13 -3.23
C MET A 122 6.62 -3.88 -2.61
N ILE A 123 6.68 -3.65 -1.30
CA ILE A 123 7.93 -3.43 -0.58
C ILE A 123 8.78 -4.71 -0.55
N PHE A 124 8.15 -5.88 -0.45
CA PHE A 124 8.85 -7.16 -0.54
C PHE A 124 9.57 -7.31 -1.88
N GLY A 125 8.89 -7.04 -3.00
CA GLY A 125 9.53 -7.07 -4.31
C GLY A 125 10.73 -6.12 -4.43
N VAL A 126 10.65 -4.93 -3.83
CA VAL A 126 11.76 -3.98 -3.76
C VAL A 126 12.93 -4.50 -2.90
N SER A 127 12.62 -5.17 -1.78
CA SER A 127 13.62 -5.69 -0.83
C SER A 127 14.47 -6.83 -1.40
N LEU A 128 13.99 -7.52 -2.45
CA LEU A 128 14.76 -8.59 -3.10
C LEU A 128 16.02 -8.06 -3.81
N GLY A 129 16.08 -6.77 -4.15
CA GLY A 129 17.24 -6.16 -4.78
C GLY A 129 17.52 -6.67 -6.21
N THR A 130 16.62 -7.46 -6.80
CA THR A 130 16.76 -8.02 -8.15
C THR A 130 15.92 -7.25 -9.18
N ALA A 131 16.28 -7.35 -10.46
CA ALA A 131 15.51 -6.73 -11.55
C ALA A 131 14.10 -7.29 -11.64
N GLU A 132 13.94 -8.60 -11.43
CA GLU A 132 12.67 -9.30 -11.43
C GLU A 132 11.78 -8.85 -10.27
N GLY A 133 12.35 -8.74 -9.06
CA GLY A 133 11.63 -8.26 -7.87
C GLY A 133 11.15 -6.82 -8.06
N LEU A 134 11.98 -5.96 -8.60
CA LEU A 134 11.62 -4.56 -8.90
C LEU A 134 10.54 -4.48 -9.99
N SER A 135 10.69 -5.23 -11.07
CA SER A 135 9.70 -5.31 -12.15
C SER A 135 8.35 -5.80 -11.63
N GLY A 136 8.36 -6.86 -10.81
CA GLY A 136 7.17 -7.38 -10.15
C GLY A 136 6.50 -6.34 -9.25
N ALA A 137 7.28 -5.61 -8.43
CA ALA A 137 6.77 -4.56 -7.55
C ALA A 137 6.09 -3.42 -8.34
N ILE A 138 6.70 -2.97 -9.45
CA ILE A 138 6.15 -1.91 -10.31
C ILE A 138 4.86 -2.40 -10.98
N PHE A 139 4.88 -3.58 -11.59
CA PHE A 139 3.69 -4.19 -12.22
C PHE A 139 2.55 -4.31 -11.21
N TYR A 140 2.86 -4.85 -10.03
CA TYR A 140 1.89 -5.02 -8.97
C TYR A 140 1.30 -3.68 -8.48
N ALA A 141 2.13 -2.64 -8.38
CA ALA A 141 1.66 -1.31 -8.00
C ALA A 141 0.63 -0.75 -9.01
N VAL A 142 0.91 -0.87 -10.32
CA VAL A 142 -0.01 -0.43 -11.39
C VAL A 142 -1.31 -1.24 -11.35
N HIS A 143 -1.21 -2.57 -11.30
CA HIS A 143 -2.36 -3.47 -11.17
C HIS A 143 -3.22 -3.11 -9.95
N HIS A 144 -2.59 -2.93 -8.79
CA HIS A 144 -3.29 -2.64 -7.55
C HIS A 144 -3.97 -1.26 -7.53
N ILE A 145 -3.43 -0.26 -8.25
CA ILE A 145 -4.11 1.04 -8.41
C ILE A 145 -5.50 0.82 -9.03
N LEU A 146 -5.58 0.04 -10.10
CA LEU A 146 -6.84 -0.22 -10.80
C LEU A 146 -7.81 -1.03 -9.94
N VAL A 147 -7.34 -2.15 -9.39
CA VAL A 147 -8.17 -3.05 -8.57
C VAL A 147 -8.69 -2.35 -7.33
N GLN A 148 -7.84 -1.67 -6.57
CA GLN A 148 -8.25 -1.04 -5.33
C GLN A 148 -9.21 0.13 -5.56
N THR A 149 -9.00 0.91 -6.62
CA THR A 149 -9.93 1.96 -7.02
C THR A 149 -11.29 1.38 -7.39
N ALA A 150 -11.32 0.31 -8.20
CA ALA A 150 -12.55 -0.37 -8.59
C ALA A 150 -13.29 -0.93 -7.37
N LEU A 151 -12.60 -1.60 -6.45
CA LEU A 151 -13.20 -2.16 -5.24
C LEU A 151 -13.85 -1.08 -4.36
N PHE A 152 -13.19 0.04 -4.12
CA PHE A 152 -13.78 1.13 -3.34
C PHE A 152 -14.97 1.80 -4.04
N LEU A 153 -14.96 1.88 -5.38
CA LEU A 153 -16.12 2.36 -6.15
C LEU A 153 -17.30 1.40 -6.02
N VAL A 154 -17.05 0.09 -6.15
CA VAL A 154 -18.10 -0.94 -5.99
C VAL A 154 -18.64 -0.93 -4.56
N VAL A 155 -17.79 -0.80 -3.56
CA VAL A 155 -18.24 -0.66 -2.15
C VAL A 155 -19.08 0.59 -1.96
N GLY A 156 -18.76 1.69 -2.64
CA GLY A 156 -19.62 2.89 -2.65
C GLY A 156 -21.01 2.65 -3.23
N LEU A 157 -21.12 1.82 -4.26
CA LEU A 157 -22.41 1.40 -4.80
C LEU A 157 -23.18 0.50 -3.83
N ILE A 158 -22.48 -0.45 -3.19
CA ILE A 158 -23.03 -1.32 -2.15
C ILE A 158 -23.60 -0.48 -1.01
N GLU A 159 -22.82 0.45 -0.48
CA GLU A 159 -23.21 1.32 0.63
C GLU A 159 -24.43 2.17 0.27
N ARG A 160 -24.47 2.71 -0.95
CA ARG A 160 -25.60 3.50 -1.45
C ARG A 160 -26.88 2.66 -1.56
N GLN A 161 -26.77 1.40 -1.95
CA GLN A 161 -27.93 0.53 -2.15
C GLN A 161 -28.40 -0.12 -0.85
N ALA A 162 -27.49 -0.57 0.00
CA ALA A 162 -27.79 -1.27 1.24
C ALA A 162 -27.97 -0.31 2.44
N GLY A 163 -27.56 0.95 2.31
CA GLY A 163 -27.60 1.96 3.39
C GLY A 163 -26.62 1.67 4.53
N THR A 164 -25.68 0.72 4.37
CA THR A 164 -24.72 0.31 5.40
C THR A 164 -23.44 -0.26 4.80
N SER A 165 -22.31 -0.06 5.49
CA SER A 165 -21.04 -0.71 5.20
C SER A 165 -20.75 -1.94 6.08
N SER A 166 -21.66 -2.26 7.04
CA SER A 166 -21.47 -3.37 7.97
C SER A 166 -21.68 -4.71 7.30
N LEU A 167 -20.66 -5.57 7.27
CA LEU A 167 -20.70 -6.93 6.71
C LEU A 167 -21.79 -7.79 7.37
N ARG A 168 -22.12 -7.57 8.65
CA ARG A 168 -23.17 -8.30 9.35
C ARG A 168 -24.56 -7.97 8.83
N ARG A 169 -24.74 -6.78 8.22
CA ARG A 169 -26.02 -6.29 7.68
C ARG A 169 -26.10 -6.41 6.16
N LEU A 170 -24.98 -6.65 5.48
CA LEU A 170 -24.87 -6.86 4.03
C LEU A 170 -25.28 -8.30 3.67
N GLY A 171 -26.48 -8.72 4.06
CA GLY A 171 -27.06 -10.00 3.66
C GLY A 171 -27.82 -9.90 2.35
N SER A 172 -27.87 -11.01 1.59
CA SER A 172 -28.73 -11.16 0.38
C SER A 172 -28.40 -10.24 -0.79
N LEU A 173 -27.20 -9.63 -0.84
CA LEU A 173 -26.80 -8.70 -1.91
C LEU A 173 -26.88 -9.36 -3.30
N ILE A 174 -26.61 -10.66 -3.38
CA ILE A 174 -26.69 -11.42 -4.62
C ILE A 174 -28.12 -11.49 -5.17
N TYR A 175 -29.14 -11.40 -4.31
CA TYR A 175 -30.55 -11.41 -4.74
C TYR A 175 -31.08 -10.01 -5.01
N THR A 176 -30.63 -9.01 -4.27
CA THR A 176 -31.13 -7.63 -4.40
C THR A 176 -30.36 -6.81 -5.42
N ALA A 177 -29.06 -7.10 -5.62
CA ALA A 177 -28.18 -6.40 -6.54
C ALA A 177 -27.13 -7.35 -7.16
N PRO A 178 -27.53 -8.32 -7.98
CA PRO A 178 -26.64 -9.37 -8.48
C PRO A 178 -25.47 -8.80 -9.28
N LEU A 179 -25.67 -7.77 -10.07
CA LEU A 179 -24.63 -7.12 -10.85
C LEU A 179 -23.51 -6.55 -9.95
N ILE A 180 -23.89 -5.88 -8.86
CA ILE A 180 -22.93 -5.29 -7.91
C ILE A 180 -22.19 -6.41 -7.16
N ALA A 181 -22.88 -7.48 -6.78
CA ALA A 181 -22.26 -8.64 -6.14
C ALA A 181 -21.21 -9.30 -7.07
N ILE A 182 -21.55 -9.49 -8.35
CA ILE A 182 -20.61 -10.04 -9.34
C ILE A 182 -19.40 -9.11 -9.52
N LEU A 183 -19.62 -7.80 -9.68
CA LEU A 183 -18.53 -6.83 -9.84
C LEU A 183 -17.55 -6.77 -8.66
N TYR A 184 -17.99 -7.17 -7.47
CA TYR A 184 -17.13 -7.22 -6.29
C TYR A 184 -16.20 -8.44 -6.30
N PHE A 185 -16.60 -9.55 -6.96
CA PHE A 185 -15.85 -10.80 -6.99
C PHE A 185 -15.02 -11.01 -8.28
N ILE A 186 -15.14 -10.15 -9.28
CA ILE A 186 -14.30 -10.13 -10.48
C ILE A 186 -13.05 -9.29 -10.23
#